data_651db470474026407a29c7d949f11168
#
_entry.id   651db470474026407a29c7d949f11168
#
_cell.length_a   1.000
_cell.length_b   1.000
_cell.length_c   1.000
_cell.angle_alpha   90.00
_cell.angle_beta   90.00
_cell.angle_gamma   90.00
#
_symmetry.space_group_name_H-M   'P 1'
#
loop_
_entity.id
_entity.type
_entity.pdbx_description
1 polymer ?
#
loop_
_entity_poly.entity_id
_entity_poly.type
_entity_poly.pdbx_seq_one_letter_code
_entity_poly.pdbx_strand_id
1 'polypeptide(L)'
;DWTPAQDLAEVKSPVVKGYLADKASVPTTKVTADSEDTTEVVTYKPLGSWIPNIPGQPTNPIKYPNDPTDPTKPGQPTEVVPYVPGYTPKDKDGNPLKPVDPNDPTKGYEVPSVPTNPGEDTPINYVANKANLVVKYVDENGKELLPSETTEGKVGDEYATSGKVITGYVLERVEGEAKGKIGNDGSTVTYVYKPLGSWVPNIPGQPTN
;
A
#
# COMPACT_ATOMS: atom_id res chain seq x y z
N ASP A 1 16.46 47.56 52.74
CA ASP A 1 17.31 47.37 51.57
C ASP A 1 16.49 46.92 50.43
N TRP A 2 16.40 47.72 49.39
CA TRP A 2 15.71 47.41 48.16
C TRP A 2 16.42 46.26 47.44
N THR A 3 15.75 45.16 47.26
CA THR A 3 16.28 44.11 46.40
C THR A 3 16.24 44.61 44.98
N PRO A 4 17.34 44.61 44.25
CA PRO A 4 17.36 45.06 42.87
C PRO A 4 16.46 44.16 42.01
N ALA A 5 16.03 44.66 40.84
CA ALA A 5 15.29 43.84 39.87
C ALA A 5 16.05 42.55 39.61
N GLN A 6 15.29 41.45 39.53
CA GLN A 6 15.83 40.11 39.28
C GLN A 6 15.37 39.60 37.92
N ASP A 7 16.22 38.85 37.25
CA ASP A 7 15.88 38.16 36.05
C ASP A 7 15.45 36.71 36.37
N LEU A 8 14.21 36.39 36.04
CA LEU A 8 13.75 35.00 36.01
C LEU A 8 14.35 34.35 34.75
N ALA A 9 15.07 33.26 34.94
CA ALA A 9 15.72 32.57 33.83
C ALA A 9 14.69 32.01 32.82
N GLU A 10 15.13 31.85 31.58
CA GLU A 10 14.36 31.16 30.56
C GLU A 10 14.03 29.75 31.02
N VAL A 11 12.77 29.34 30.79
CA VAL A 11 12.28 27.97 31.03
C VAL A 11 11.97 27.34 29.69
N LYS A 12 12.72 26.31 29.31
CA LYS A 12 12.50 25.55 28.06
C LYS A 12 11.29 24.66 28.19
N SER A 13 10.47 24.62 27.13
CA SER A 13 9.38 23.69 27.03
C SER A 13 9.91 22.26 26.79
N PRO A 14 9.50 21.27 27.58
CA PRO A 14 9.92 19.89 27.34
C PRO A 14 9.31 19.32 26.06
N VAL A 15 10.01 18.37 25.42
CA VAL A 15 9.45 17.56 24.34
C VAL A 15 8.50 16.54 24.96
N VAL A 16 7.23 16.56 24.53
CA VAL A 16 6.19 15.60 24.96
C VAL A 16 5.86 14.71 23.79
N LYS A 17 6.11 13.42 23.91
CA LYS A 17 5.88 12.45 22.84
C LYS A 17 4.43 12.49 22.33
N GLY A 18 4.28 12.69 21.02
CA GLY A 18 2.98 12.75 20.37
C GLY A 18 2.29 14.11 20.42
N TYR A 19 2.97 15.15 20.95
CA TYR A 19 2.44 16.50 21.05
C TYR A 19 3.49 17.53 20.61
N LEU A 20 3.03 18.69 20.16
CA LEU A 20 3.87 19.86 19.89
C LEU A 20 3.49 21.02 20.80
N ALA A 21 4.49 21.66 21.35
CA ALA A 21 4.32 22.87 22.13
C ALA A 21 4.04 24.08 21.21
N ASP A 22 3.26 25.04 21.68
CA ASP A 22 3.02 26.31 20.99
C ASP A 22 4.22 27.25 21.03
N LYS A 23 5.11 27.06 21.99
CA LYS A 23 6.35 27.83 22.14
C LYS A 23 7.48 26.95 22.69
N ALA A 24 8.70 27.23 22.22
CA ALA A 24 9.90 26.46 22.59
C ALA A 24 10.36 26.73 24.02
N SER A 25 10.07 27.93 24.53
CA SER A 25 10.43 28.35 25.87
C SER A 25 9.60 29.54 26.35
N VAL A 26 9.58 29.73 27.62
CA VAL A 26 9.18 31.01 28.25
C VAL A 26 10.43 31.83 28.44
N PRO A 27 10.51 33.05 27.85
CA PRO A 27 11.72 33.83 27.84
C PRO A 27 12.06 34.40 29.24
N THR A 28 13.29 34.79 29.42
CA THR A 28 13.75 35.51 30.61
C THR A 28 12.88 36.74 30.86
N THR A 29 12.38 36.89 32.06
CA THR A 29 11.50 37.98 32.45
C THR A 29 12.13 38.72 33.65
N LYS A 30 12.18 40.04 33.55
CA LYS A 30 12.64 40.89 34.64
C LYS A 30 11.49 41.18 35.60
N VAL A 31 11.69 40.89 36.88
CA VAL A 31 10.71 41.16 37.94
C VAL A 31 11.29 42.19 38.94
N THR A 32 10.41 43.03 39.44
CA THR A 32 10.69 44.05 40.47
C THR A 32 9.78 43.86 41.66
N ALA A 33 9.95 44.63 42.71
CA ALA A 33 9.10 44.59 43.89
C ALA A 33 7.63 44.95 43.58
N ASP A 34 7.40 45.70 42.49
CA ASP A 34 6.06 46.14 42.06
C ASP A 34 5.49 45.27 40.93
N SER A 35 6.17 44.19 40.53
CA SER A 35 5.66 43.25 39.52
C SER A 35 4.51 42.46 40.09
N GLU A 36 3.45 42.29 39.29
CA GLU A 36 2.35 41.39 39.60
C GLU A 36 2.75 39.93 39.30
N ASP A 37 2.14 39.00 40.01
CA ASP A 37 2.29 37.58 39.73
C ASP A 37 1.73 37.27 38.34
N THR A 38 2.53 36.61 37.51
CA THR A 38 2.13 36.18 36.16
C THR A 38 2.24 34.68 36.03
N THR A 39 1.30 34.12 35.28
CA THR A 39 1.30 32.69 34.90
C THR A 39 1.51 32.58 33.40
N GLU A 40 2.54 31.87 33.00
CA GLU A 40 2.79 31.52 31.60
C GLU A 40 2.37 30.10 31.33
N VAL A 41 1.59 29.92 30.26
CA VAL A 41 1.06 28.64 29.87
C VAL A 41 1.67 28.22 28.54
N VAL A 42 2.23 27.02 28.50
CA VAL A 42 2.65 26.35 27.28
C VAL A 42 1.59 25.34 26.91
N THR A 43 0.98 25.51 25.75
CA THR A 43 -0.10 24.64 25.27
C THR A 43 0.46 23.62 24.29
N TYR A 44 0.10 22.36 24.49
CA TYR A 44 0.49 21.25 23.64
C TYR A 44 -0.71 20.79 22.80
N LYS A 45 -0.46 20.61 21.48
CA LYS A 45 -1.44 20.07 20.54
C LYS A 45 -0.99 18.68 20.06
N PRO A 46 -1.89 17.71 19.89
CA PRO A 46 -1.52 16.39 19.45
C PRO A 46 -1.00 16.41 18.00
N LEU A 47 0.03 15.60 17.75
CA LEU A 47 0.49 15.26 16.41
C LEU A 47 -0.52 14.32 15.74
N GLY A 48 -0.68 14.46 14.43
CA GLY A 48 -1.36 13.50 13.59
C GLY A 48 -0.52 12.27 13.27
N SER A 49 -0.96 11.51 12.28
CA SER A 49 -0.34 10.25 11.87
C SER A 49 -0.42 10.06 10.36
N TRP A 50 0.48 9.26 9.79
CA TRP A 50 0.25 8.61 8.52
C TRP A 50 -0.72 7.46 8.73
N ILE A 51 -1.72 7.35 7.86
CA ILE A 51 -2.79 6.34 7.97
C ILE A 51 -2.73 5.41 6.76
N PRO A 52 -2.01 4.27 6.83
CA PRO A 52 -2.03 3.27 5.78
C PRO A 52 -3.38 2.56 5.72
N ASN A 53 -4.14 2.81 4.65
CA ASN A 53 -5.43 2.17 4.40
C ASN A 53 -5.23 0.89 3.57
N ILE A 54 -4.86 -0.19 4.26
CA ILE A 54 -4.61 -1.49 3.64
C ILE A 54 -5.93 -2.25 3.49
N PRO A 55 -6.31 -2.69 2.26
CA PRO A 55 -7.54 -3.43 2.06
C PRO A 55 -7.64 -4.68 2.92
N GLY A 56 -8.77 -4.86 3.60
CA GLY A 56 -9.04 -6.03 4.43
C GLY A 56 -8.28 -6.09 5.76
N GLN A 57 -7.55 -5.05 6.13
CA GLN A 57 -6.83 -4.96 7.39
C GLN A 57 -7.31 -3.79 8.24
N PRO A 58 -7.24 -3.91 9.58
CA PRO A 58 -7.51 -2.78 10.46
C PRO A 58 -6.46 -1.69 10.24
N THR A 59 -6.89 -0.44 10.42
CA THR A 59 -6.00 0.71 10.33
C THR A 59 -4.98 0.69 11.47
N ASN A 60 -3.70 0.82 11.11
CA ASN A 60 -2.59 0.93 12.05
C ASN A 60 -1.83 2.25 11.81
N PRO A 61 -2.21 3.35 12.48
CA PRO A 61 -1.61 4.65 12.27
C PRO A 61 -0.12 4.66 12.65
N ILE A 62 0.67 5.37 11.82
CA ILE A 62 2.08 5.64 12.09
C ILE A 62 2.17 7.08 12.58
N LYS A 63 2.42 7.27 13.88
CA LYS A 63 2.45 8.59 14.51
C LYS A 63 3.59 9.43 13.93
N TYR A 64 3.34 10.73 13.65
CA TYR A 64 4.41 11.65 13.32
C TYR A 64 5.38 11.74 14.50
N PRO A 65 6.70 11.70 14.25
CA PRO A 65 7.68 11.79 15.32
C PRO A 65 7.84 13.21 15.84
N ASN A 66 8.27 13.33 17.08
CA ASN A 66 8.76 14.60 17.65
C ASN A 66 10.18 14.89 17.21
N ASP A 67 10.52 16.17 17.01
CA ASP A 67 11.92 16.60 16.99
C ASP A 67 12.47 16.50 18.41
N PRO A 68 13.59 15.79 18.65
CA PRO A 68 14.13 15.61 19.99
C PRO A 68 14.73 16.88 20.60
N THR A 69 14.98 17.90 19.78
CA THR A 69 15.64 19.15 20.19
C THR A 69 14.72 20.38 20.14
N ASP A 70 13.59 20.27 19.41
CA ASP A 70 12.63 21.37 19.25
C ASP A 70 11.21 20.88 19.57
N PRO A 71 10.64 21.22 20.74
CA PRO A 71 9.31 20.75 21.13
C PRO A 71 8.18 21.30 20.26
N THR A 72 8.45 22.27 19.39
CA THR A 72 7.45 22.92 18.54
C THR A 72 7.34 22.30 17.13
N LYS A 73 8.22 21.35 16.80
CA LYS A 73 8.32 20.78 15.45
C LYS A 73 8.21 19.25 15.43
N PRO A 74 7.65 18.68 14.35
CA PRO A 74 7.79 17.26 14.10
C PRO A 74 9.24 16.93 13.75
N GLY A 75 9.65 15.70 14.07
CA GLY A 75 10.99 15.19 13.76
C GLY A 75 11.06 14.48 12.42
N GLN A 76 12.22 13.90 12.13
CA GLN A 76 12.45 13.11 10.94
C GLN A 76 11.81 11.73 11.09
N PRO A 77 11.16 11.22 10.03
CA PRO A 77 10.55 9.89 10.04
C PRO A 77 11.60 8.80 10.25
N THR A 78 11.27 7.82 11.08
CA THR A 78 12.10 6.64 11.34
C THR A 78 11.41 5.35 10.86
N GLU A 79 10.14 5.44 10.50
CA GLU A 79 9.33 4.31 10.05
C GLU A 79 9.03 4.41 8.55
N VAL A 80 8.65 3.29 7.96
CA VAL A 80 8.32 3.17 6.55
C VAL A 80 6.85 2.79 6.38
N VAL A 81 6.29 3.12 5.22
CA VAL A 81 4.96 2.64 4.83
C VAL A 81 5.09 1.18 4.39
N PRO A 82 4.24 0.27 4.91
CA PRO A 82 4.36 -1.16 4.64
C PRO A 82 4.20 -1.51 3.16
N TYR A 83 4.98 -2.49 2.70
CA TYR A 83 4.74 -3.17 1.44
C TYR A 83 3.57 -4.15 1.58
N VAL A 84 2.65 -4.12 0.62
CA VAL A 84 1.54 -5.07 0.51
C VAL A 84 1.55 -5.68 -0.89
N PRO A 85 1.73 -7.01 -1.03
CA PRO A 85 1.76 -7.67 -2.33
C PRO A 85 0.50 -7.37 -3.14
N GLY A 86 0.69 -7.01 -4.42
CA GLY A 86 -0.41 -6.73 -5.34
C GLY A 86 -0.98 -5.31 -5.26
N TYR A 87 -0.46 -4.46 -4.37
CA TYR A 87 -0.93 -3.09 -4.20
C TYR A 87 0.21 -2.08 -4.27
N THR A 88 -0.15 -0.86 -4.67
CA THR A 88 0.75 0.29 -4.65
C THR A 88 0.20 1.34 -3.69
N PRO A 89 0.96 1.74 -2.66
CA PRO A 89 0.54 2.83 -1.80
C PRO A 89 0.67 4.16 -2.52
N LYS A 90 -0.35 5.01 -2.40
CA LYS A 90 -0.43 6.33 -3.01
C LYS A 90 -0.74 7.39 -1.97
N ASP A 91 -0.23 8.60 -2.22
CA ASP A 91 -0.56 9.77 -1.42
C ASP A 91 -1.99 10.28 -1.71
N LYS A 92 -2.38 11.36 -1.03
CA LYS A 92 -3.71 11.98 -1.20
C LYS A 92 -3.99 12.48 -2.62
N ASP A 93 -2.95 12.79 -3.40
CA ASP A 93 -3.03 13.30 -4.77
C ASP A 93 -2.99 12.16 -5.81
N GLY A 94 -2.91 10.91 -5.36
CA GLY A 94 -2.86 9.74 -6.23
C GLY A 94 -1.47 9.41 -6.76
N ASN A 95 -0.41 10.06 -6.27
CA ASN A 95 0.96 9.78 -6.65
C ASN A 95 1.50 8.57 -5.89
N PRO A 96 2.15 7.61 -6.57
CA PRO A 96 2.78 6.48 -5.91
C PRO A 96 3.85 6.95 -4.91
N LEU A 97 3.92 6.30 -3.76
CA LEU A 97 5.01 6.52 -2.82
C LEU A 97 6.32 5.95 -3.37
N LYS A 98 7.41 6.55 -2.98
CA LYS A 98 8.74 6.15 -3.40
C LYS A 98 9.23 4.99 -2.52
N PRO A 99 9.70 3.87 -3.10
CA PRO A 99 10.33 2.81 -2.31
C PRO A 99 11.56 3.31 -1.57
N VAL A 100 11.78 2.85 -0.34
CA VAL A 100 13.03 3.16 0.40
C VAL A 100 14.25 2.53 -0.25
N ASP A 101 14.06 1.40 -0.92
CA ASP A 101 15.04 0.77 -1.78
C ASP A 101 14.43 0.62 -3.18
N PRO A 102 14.91 1.36 -4.20
CA PRO A 102 14.36 1.29 -5.56
C PRO A 102 14.45 -0.11 -6.19
N ASN A 103 15.37 -0.95 -5.72
CA ASN A 103 15.57 -2.32 -6.23
C ASN A 103 14.76 -3.37 -5.47
N ASP A 104 14.19 -3.00 -4.32
CA ASP A 104 13.45 -3.93 -3.47
C ASP A 104 12.31 -3.21 -2.73
N PRO A 105 11.12 -3.08 -3.35
CA PRO A 105 9.97 -2.44 -2.74
C PRO A 105 9.41 -3.19 -1.52
N THR A 106 9.80 -4.46 -1.32
CA THR A 106 9.38 -5.22 -0.13
C THR A 106 9.90 -4.64 1.19
N LYS A 107 10.93 -3.80 1.12
CA LYS A 107 11.46 -3.07 2.28
C LYS A 107 10.57 -1.90 2.73
N GLY A 108 9.53 -1.59 1.98
CA GLY A 108 8.58 -0.53 2.27
C GLY A 108 8.85 0.75 1.49
N TYR A 109 8.07 1.78 1.83
CA TYR A 109 8.04 3.05 1.10
C TYR A 109 8.34 4.21 2.05
N GLU A 110 8.92 5.27 1.49
CA GLU A 110 9.11 6.53 2.20
C GLU A 110 7.75 7.14 2.56
N VAL A 111 7.62 7.63 3.80
CA VAL A 111 6.41 8.34 4.21
C VAL A 111 6.33 9.70 3.50
N PRO A 112 5.12 10.17 3.14
CA PRO A 112 4.93 11.54 2.68
C PRO A 112 5.37 12.55 3.75
N SER A 113 5.69 13.76 3.32
CA SER A 113 6.00 14.86 4.24
C SER A 113 4.86 15.10 5.21
N VAL A 114 5.20 15.44 6.46
CA VAL A 114 4.23 15.88 7.46
C VAL A 114 3.53 17.15 6.94
N PRO A 115 2.20 17.26 7.05
CA PRO A 115 1.46 18.44 6.59
C PRO A 115 1.92 19.74 7.27
N THR A 116 1.63 20.86 6.65
CA THR A 116 1.90 22.20 7.25
C THR A 116 1.21 22.34 8.60
N ASN A 117 0.00 21.77 8.76
CA ASN A 117 -0.63 21.57 10.06
C ASN A 117 -0.31 20.16 10.56
N PRO A 118 0.65 20.00 11.48
CA PRO A 118 1.10 18.68 11.93
C PRO A 118 0.06 17.92 12.77
N GLY A 119 -1.05 18.53 13.11
CA GLY A 119 -2.19 17.88 13.77
C GLY A 119 -3.10 17.11 12.80
N GLU A 120 -2.94 17.31 11.50
CA GLU A 120 -3.72 16.62 10.48
C GLU A 120 -3.11 15.27 10.11
N ASP A 121 -3.97 14.26 9.93
CA ASP A 121 -3.54 12.95 9.46
C ASP A 121 -3.28 12.95 7.95
N THR A 122 -2.34 12.12 7.52
CA THR A 122 -2.00 11.88 6.13
C THR A 122 -2.50 10.50 5.71
N PRO A 123 -3.58 10.41 4.91
CA PRO A 123 -4.03 9.12 4.40
C PRO A 123 -3.08 8.58 3.34
N ILE A 124 -2.86 7.28 3.36
CA ILE A 124 -2.11 6.54 2.34
C ILE A 124 -3.03 5.45 1.81
N ASN A 125 -3.37 5.53 0.53
CA ASN A 125 -4.31 4.64 -0.12
C ASN A 125 -3.58 3.60 -0.94
N TYR A 126 -3.88 2.33 -0.68
CA TYR A 126 -3.36 1.20 -1.45
C TYR A 126 -4.27 0.91 -2.62
N VAL A 127 -3.73 0.98 -3.82
CA VAL A 127 -4.44 0.74 -5.08
C VAL A 127 -3.97 -0.57 -5.68
N ALA A 128 -4.90 -1.45 -6.05
CA ALA A 128 -4.59 -2.71 -6.70
C ALA A 128 -3.81 -2.48 -7.99
N ASN A 129 -2.71 -3.24 -8.17
CA ASN A 129 -1.89 -3.18 -9.36
C ASN A 129 -2.63 -3.74 -10.57
N LYS A 130 -2.28 -3.28 -11.77
CA LYS A 130 -2.71 -3.91 -13.01
C LYS A 130 -2.20 -5.34 -13.05
N ALA A 131 -3.04 -6.26 -13.49
CA ALA A 131 -2.71 -7.66 -13.65
C ALA A 131 -3.62 -8.28 -14.71
N ASN A 132 -3.08 -9.23 -15.49
CA ASN A 132 -3.79 -9.82 -16.61
C ASN A 132 -4.35 -11.20 -16.27
N LEU A 133 -5.50 -11.50 -16.86
CA LEU A 133 -6.03 -12.86 -16.99
C LEU A 133 -5.66 -13.38 -18.37
N VAL A 134 -5.00 -14.54 -18.43
CA VAL A 134 -4.67 -15.24 -19.68
C VAL A 134 -5.40 -16.57 -19.71
N VAL A 135 -6.14 -16.82 -20.78
CA VAL A 135 -6.82 -18.10 -21.01
C VAL A 135 -6.20 -18.77 -22.24
N LYS A 136 -5.76 -20.02 -22.07
CA LYS A 136 -5.10 -20.82 -23.10
C LYS A 136 -5.93 -22.05 -23.46
N TYR A 137 -5.86 -22.46 -24.70
CA TYR A 137 -6.54 -23.65 -25.27
C TYR A 137 -5.46 -24.48 -25.98
N VAL A 138 -5.02 -25.56 -25.34
CA VAL A 138 -3.84 -26.33 -25.82
C VAL A 138 -4.17 -27.82 -25.89
N ASP A 139 -3.35 -28.58 -26.63
CA ASP A 139 -3.36 -30.04 -26.58
C ASP A 139 -2.52 -30.58 -25.41
N GLU A 140 -2.42 -31.90 -25.29
CA GLU A 140 -1.69 -32.59 -24.24
C GLU A 140 -0.18 -32.27 -24.25
N ASN A 141 0.36 -31.82 -25.38
CA ASN A 141 1.78 -31.45 -25.57
C ASN A 141 2.01 -29.95 -25.41
N GLY A 142 0.98 -29.18 -25.04
CA GLY A 142 1.07 -27.74 -24.90
C GLY A 142 0.96 -26.96 -26.21
N LYS A 143 0.65 -27.62 -27.33
CA LYS A 143 0.45 -26.96 -28.61
C LYS A 143 -0.86 -26.16 -28.60
N GLU A 144 -0.77 -24.90 -29.01
CA GLU A 144 -1.92 -24.01 -29.09
C GLU A 144 -2.92 -24.49 -30.16
N LEU A 145 -4.18 -24.70 -29.75
CA LEU A 145 -5.28 -25.08 -30.62
C LEU A 145 -6.13 -23.88 -31.03
N LEU A 146 -6.29 -22.92 -30.19
CA LEU A 146 -6.91 -21.62 -30.42
C LEU A 146 -6.02 -20.54 -29.85
N PRO A 147 -6.08 -19.30 -30.37
CA PRO A 147 -5.32 -18.18 -29.81
C PRO A 147 -5.61 -17.97 -28.34
N SER A 148 -4.57 -17.68 -27.56
CA SER A 148 -4.73 -17.27 -26.16
C SER A 148 -5.50 -15.96 -26.08
N GLU A 149 -6.34 -15.85 -25.06
CA GLU A 149 -7.10 -14.64 -24.75
C GLU A 149 -6.49 -13.94 -23.52
N THR A 150 -6.15 -12.68 -23.66
CA THR A 150 -5.63 -11.86 -22.56
C THR A 150 -6.61 -10.75 -22.23
N THR A 151 -7.02 -10.68 -20.97
CA THR A 151 -7.86 -9.61 -20.44
C THR A 151 -7.08 -8.80 -19.46
N GLU A 152 -6.99 -7.49 -19.68
CA GLU A 152 -6.41 -6.55 -18.74
C GLU A 152 -7.37 -6.31 -17.57
N GLY A 153 -6.85 -6.40 -16.35
CA GLY A 153 -7.58 -6.18 -15.12
C GLY A 153 -6.68 -5.68 -14.01
N LYS A 154 -7.11 -5.94 -12.80
CA LYS A 154 -6.39 -5.57 -11.57
C LYS A 154 -6.34 -6.78 -10.63
N VAL A 155 -5.34 -6.80 -9.77
CA VAL A 155 -5.25 -7.75 -8.66
C VAL A 155 -6.56 -7.78 -7.88
N GLY A 156 -7.10 -8.98 -7.66
CA GLY A 156 -8.34 -9.18 -6.92
C GLY A 156 -9.62 -9.08 -7.75
N ASP A 157 -9.56 -8.70 -9.03
CA ASP A 157 -10.73 -8.72 -9.91
C ASP A 157 -11.27 -10.15 -10.05
N GLU A 158 -12.56 -10.31 -9.91
CA GLU A 158 -13.24 -11.60 -10.12
C GLU A 158 -13.28 -11.94 -11.60
N TYR A 159 -13.03 -13.21 -11.91
CA TYR A 159 -13.16 -13.75 -13.26
C TYR A 159 -13.85 -15.10 -13.29
N ALA A 160 -14.45 -15.41 -14.42
CA ALA A 160 -14.98 -16.73 -14.75
C ALA A 160 -14.61 -17.05 -16.19
N THR A 161 -14.08 -18.23 -16.40
CA THR A 161 -13.69 -18.76 -17.72
C THR A 161 -14.44 -20.07 -18.02
N SER A 162 -14.46 -20.46 -19.27
CA SER A 162 -14.97 -21.74 -19.71
C SER A 162 -14.20 -22.26 -20.91
N GLY A 163 -14.18 -23.59 -21.06
CA GLY A 163 -13.64 -24.22 -22.27
C GLY A 163 -14.45 -23.89 -23.50
N LYS A 164 -13.84 -24.05 -24.65
CA LYS A 164 -14.48 -23.89 -25.96
C LYS A 164 -14.63 -25.26 -26.65
N VAL A 165 -15.63 -25.37 -27.51
CA VAL A 165 -15.77 -26.52 -28.40
C VAL A 165 -14.73 -26.39 -29.53
N ILE A 166 -13.86 -27.39 -29.66
CA ILE A 166 -12.81 -27.45 -30.68
C ILE A 166 -13.03 -28.70 -31.52
N THR A 167 -13.26 -28.54 -32.83
CA THR A 167 -13.50 -29.65 -33.74
C THR A 167 -12.36 -30.66 -33.69
N GLY A 168 -12.74 -31.95 -33.50
CA GLY A 168 -11.78 -33.05 -33.44
C GLY A 168 -11.11 -33.24 -32.06
N TYR A 169 -11.50 -32.48 -31.07
CA TYR A 169 -10.93 -32.54 -29.71
C TYR A 169 -12.00 -32.60 -28.63
N VAL A 170 -11.67 -33.14 -27.48
CA VAL A 170 -12.49 -33.13 -26.29
C VAL A 170 -11.68 -32.57 -25.11
N LEU A 171 -12.32 -31.78 -24.26
CA LEU A 171 -11.70 -31.25 -23.07
C LEU A 171 -11.31 -32.39 -22.12
N GLU A 172 -10.03 -32.43 -21.74
CA GLU A 172 -9.49 -33.42 -20.79
C GLU A 172 -9.43 -32.87 -19.37
N ARG A 173 -8.83 -31.69 -19.19
CA ARG A 173 -8.67 -31.05 -17.89
C ARG A 173 -8.53 -29.54 -18.00
N VAL A 174 -8.65 -28.89 -16.86
CA VAL A 174 -8.37 -27.47 -16.68
C VAL A 174 -7.19 -27.33 -15.72
N GLU A 175 -6.20 -26.58 -16.11
CA GLU A 175 -5.07 -26.18 -15.26
C GLU A 175 -5.26 -24.73 -14.80
N GLY A 176 -5.03 -24.47 -13.52
CA GLY A 176 -5.39 -23.21 -12.89
C GLY A 176 -6.86 -23.19 -12.45
N GLU A 177 -7.29 -22.07 -11.88
CA GLU A 177 -8.66 -21.90 -11.40
C GLU A 177 -9.55 -21.34 -12.51
N ALA A 178 -10.55 -22.10 -12.94
CA ALA A 178 -11.49 -21.66 -13.98
C ALA A 178 -12.27 -20.39 -13.58
N LYS A 179 -12.54 -20.24 -12.28
CA LYS A 179 -13.17 -19.07 -11.66
C LYS A 179 -12.36 -18.66 -10.45
N GLY A 180 -12.24 -17.39 -10.21
CA GLY A 180 -11.50 -16.89 -9.04
C GLY A 180 -11.24 -15.40 -9.11
N LYS A 181 -10.16 -14.99 -8.46
CA LYS A 181 -9.68 -13.60 -8.45
C LYS A 181 -8.29 -13.55 -9.06
N ILE A 182 -8.01 -12.49 -9.83
CA ILE A 182 -6.71 -12.27 -10.44
C ILE A 182 -5.66 -12.14 -9.34
N GLY A 183 -4.62 -12.96 -9.43
CA GLY A 183 -3.51 -12.97 -8.48
C GLY A 183 -2.56 -11.77 -8.64
N ASN A 184 -1.60 -11.65 -7.72
CA ASN A 184 -0.66 -10.51 -7.67
C ASN A 184 0.17 -10.33 -8.94
N ASP A 185 0.50 -11.42 -9.63
CA ASP A 185 1.28 -11.44 -10.88
C ASP A 185 0.43 -11.80 -12.11
N GLY A 186 -0.89 -11.66 -11.99
CA GLY A 186 -1.85 -12.13 -12.98
C GLY A 186 -2.30 -13.56 -12.71
N SER A 187 -3.21 -14.05 -13.55
CA SER A 187 -3.71 -15.42 -13.49
C SER A 187 -3.74 -16.03 -14.87
N THR A 188 -3.46 -17.33 -14.97
CA THR A 188 -3.52 -18.11 -16.20
C THR A 188 -4.42 -19.31 -15.98
N VAL A 189 -5.36 -19.52 -16.92
CA VAL A 189 -6.22 -20.71 -16.98
C VAL A 189 -5.94 -21.40 -18.30
N THR A 190 -5.59 -22.69 -18.23
CA THR A 190 -5.26 -23.49 -19.41
C THR A 190 -6.25 -24.63 -19.55
N TYR A 191 -6.99 -24.64 -20.65
CA TYR A 191 -7.88 -25.73 -21.05
C TYR A 191 -7.08 -26.69 -21.92
N VAL A 192 -6.94 -27.94 -21.45
CA VAL A 192 -6.14 -28.98 -22.11
C VAL A 192 -7.08 -29.97 -22.76
N TYR A 193 -6.88 -30.17 -24.06
CA TYR A 193 -7.72 -31.02 -24.93
C TYR A 193 -6.93 -32.23 -25.40
N LYS A 194 -7.63 -33.31 -25.65
CA LYS A 194 -7.11 -34.50 -26.31
C LYS A 194 -7.88 -34.77 -27.62
N PRO A 195 -7.24 -35.35 -28.64
CA PRO A 195 -7.89 -35.63 -29.89
C PRO A 195 -8.95 -36.72 -29.73
N LEU A 196 -10.06 -36.55 -30.47
CA LEU A 196 -11.04 -37.59 -30.64
C LEU A 196 -10.51 -38.70 -31.54
N GLY A 197 -10.90 -39.92 -31.29
CA GLY A 197 -10.70 -41.03 -32.21
C GLY A 197 -11.59 -40.89 -33.45
N SER A 198 -11.40 -41.79 -34.40
CA SER A 198 -12.15 -41.85 -35.65
C SER A 198 -12.92 -43.13 -35.76
N TRP A 199 -14.06 -43.04 -36.44
CA TRP A 199 -14.75 -44.23 -36.95
C TRP A 199 -13.95 -44.80 -38.11
N VAL A 200 -13.50 -46.03 -38.01
CA VAL A 200 -12.79 -46.71 -39.08
C VAL A 200 -13.69 -47.82 -39.64
N PRO A 201 -14.42 -47.56 -40.76
CA PRO A 201 -15.21 -48.61 -41.37
C PRO A 201 -14.28 -49.67 -41.96
N ASN A 202 -14.46 -50.91 -41.48
CA ASN A 202 -13.72 -52.05 -42.00
C ASN A 202 -14.63 -52.80 -43.01
N ILE A 203 -14.51 -52.41 -44.28
CA ILE A 203 -15.28 -53.02 -45.38
C ILE A 203 -14.41 -54.05 -46.08
N PRO A 204 -14.80 -55.33 -46.13
CA PRO A 204 -14.02 -56.37 -46.82
C PRO A 204 -13.70 -55.98 -48.27
N GLY A 205 -12.38 -55.97 -48.60
CA GLY A 205 -11.91 -55.64 -49.93
C GLY A 205 -11.79 -54.14 -50.27
N GLN A 206 -12.05 -53.26 -49.25
CA GLN A 206 -11.89 -51.81 -49.42
C GLN A 206 -10.75 -51.30 -48.56
N PRO A 207 -9.95 -50.33 -49.04
CA PRO A 207 -8.95 -49.68 -48.21
C PRO A 207 -9.63 -48.88 -47.09
N THR A 208 -9.02 -48.85 -45.88
CA THR A 208 -9.45 -47.98 -44.76
C THR A 208 -9.02 -46.54 -45.02
N ASN A 209 -9.96 -45.62 -45.06
CA ASN A 209 -9.76 -44.17 -45.16
C ASN A 209 -9.87 -43.52 -43.79
#